data_f5d2773fce6d224da7609a1d46202091
#
_entry.id   f5d2773fce6d224da7609a1d46202091
#
_cell.length_a   1.000
_cell.length_b   1.000
_cell.length_c   1.000
_cell.angle_alpha   90.00
_cell.angle_beta   90.00
_cell.angle_gamma   90.00
#
_symmetry.space_group_name_H-M   'P 1'
#
loop_
_entity.id
_entity.type
_entity.pdbx_description
1 polymer ?
#
loop_
_entity_poly.entity_id
_entity_poly.type
_entity_poly.pdbx_seq_one_letter_code
_entity_poly.pdbx_strand_id
1 'polypeptide(L)'
;MTPLVEERPEAYKTVRQTVDDLLKQGCSLNEARELFLAEIDWRLRCSARVLVTVPEQDLGAGELMVRELEQSLDIPVQLVPLEELEQILSRTRSGTVVTSRYFSLLAEAIAAPNSVRVIPVDIYDYGKELQYLSQLKEGSCVGLVSISAGILRAAEMILHSLRGDELLLMTAQPTDRYKLEAIARSASAIVSDQASFPTLKSVVKACQEDIIRPPQLVCCENYINTASLEHLKLELGLE
;
A
#
# COMPACT_ATOMS: atom_id res chain seq x y z
N MET A 1 6.26 21.88 33.86
CA MET A 1 5.67 21.05 32.78
C MET A 1 6.80 20.72 31.83
N THR A 2 6.81 19.55 31.20
CA THR A 2 7.79 19.19 30.19
C THR A 2 7.54 19.98 28.91
N PRO A 3 8.57 20.37 28.12
CA PRO A 3 8.40 21.11 26.88
C PRO A 3 7.38 20.48 25.94
N LEU A 4 7.35 19.15 25.85
CA LEU A 4 6.44 18.37 24.99
C LEU A 4 4.95 18.63 25.30
N VAL A 5 4.59 18.89 26.56
CA VAL A 5 3.20 19.18 26.98
C VAL A 5 2.74 20.55 26.45
N GLU A 6 3.67 21.50 26.34
CA GLU A 6 3.40 22.85 25.81
C GLU A 6 3.33 22.84 24.27
N GLU A 7 4.12 22.00 23.62
CA GLU A 7 4.15 21.86 22.16
C GLU A 7 2.95 21.08 21.60
N ARG A 8 2.42 20.10 22.36
CA ARG A 8 1.30 19.22 21.90
C ARG A 8 0.14 19.17 22.90
N PRO A 9 -0.58 20.28 23.12
CA PRO A 9 -1.62 20.37 24.16
C PRO A 9 -2.80 19.40 23.94
N GLU A 10 -3.20 19.15 22.69
CA GLU A 10 -4.30 18.24 22.39
C GLU A 10 -3.92 16.77 22.65
N ALA A 11 -2.69 16.37 22.32
CA ALA A 11 -2.18 15.04 22.66
C ALA A 11 -2.14 14.83 24.17
N TYR A 12 -1.68 15.83 24.92
CA TYR A 12 -1.68 15.78 26.39
C TYR A 12 -3.09 15.68 26.99
N LYS A 13 -4.06 16.38 26.38
CA LYS A 13 -5.48 16.27 26.78
C LYS A 13 -6.03 14.84 26.58
N THR A 14 -5.66 14.20 25.47
CA THR A 14 -6.02 12.78 25.20
C THR A 14 -5.40 11.85 26.25
N VAL A 15 -4.11 12.00 26.54
CA VAL A 15 -3.44 11.21 27.58
C VAL A 15 -4.14 11.39 28.94
N ARG A 16 -4.44 12.63 29.33
CA ARG A 16 -5.14 12.92 30.58
C ARG A 16 -6.50 12.24 30.66
N GLN A 17 -7.29 12.34 29.58
CA GLN A 17 -8.59 11.69 29.50
C GLN A 17 -8.48 10.17 29.65
N THR A 18 -7.51 9.55 28.97
CA THR A 18 -7.28 8.11 29.07
C THR A 18 -6.90 7.67 30.47
N VAL A 19 -6.06 8.44 31.16
CA VAL A 19 -5.72 8.18 32.58
C VAL A 19 -6.96 8.27 33.45
N ASP A 20 -7.80 9.32 33.31
CA ASP A 20 -9.04 9.49 34.07
C ASP A 20 -10.01 8.31 33.83
N ASP A 21 -10.07 7.78 32.60
CA ASP A 21 -10.93 6.64 32.27
C ASP A 21 -10.40 5.32 32.86
N LEU A 22 -9.10 5.10 32.92
CA LEU A 22 -8.49 3.95 33.63
C LEU A 22 -8.77 4.02 35.14
N LEU A 23 -8.68 5.20 35.75
CA LEU A 23 -9.02 5.39 37.17
C LEU A 23 -10.49 5.08 37.46
N LYS A 24 -11.43 5.48 36.59
CA LYS A 24 -12.87 5.12 36.71
C LYS A 24 -13.10 3.62 36.59
N GLN A 25 -12.25 2.88 35.87
CA GLN A 25 -12.29 1.42 35.78
C GLN A 25 -11.68 0.72 36.99
N GLY A 26 -11.18 1.47 37.98
CA GLY A 26 -10.60 0.97 39.23
C GLY A 26 -9.10 0.73 39.19
N CYS A 27 -8.41 1.12 38.12
CA CYS A 27 -6.94 1.08 38.08
C CYS A 27 -6.35 2.16 38.97
N SER A 28 -5.29 1.84 39.69
CA SER A 28 -4.44 2.84 40.36
C SER A 28 -3.56 3.58 39.35
N LEU A 29 -3.01 4.73 39.74
CA LEU A 29 -2.04 5.46 38.88
C LEU A 29 -0.79 4.63 38.54
N ASN A 30 -0.35 3.75 39.46
CA ASN A 30 0.78 2.87 39.18
C ASN A 30 0.42 1.80 38.14
N GLU A 31 -0.75 1.20 38.24
CA GLU A 31 -1.25 0.24 37.23
C GLU A 31 -1.43 0.91 35.87
N ALA A 32 -2.01 2.11 35.83
CA ALA A 32 -2.14 2.87 34.58
C ALA A 32 -0.77 3.14 33.93
N ARG A 33 0.24 3.53 34.72
CA ARG A 33 1.61 3.71 34.22
C ARG A 33 2.19 2.43 33.66
N GLU A 34 2.07 1.31 34.36
CA GLU A 34 2.56 0.02 33.89
C GLU A 34 1.86 -0.44 32.61
N LEU A 35 0.55 -0.21 32.48
CA LEU A 35 -0.20 -0.51 31.27
C LEU A 35 0.30 0.31 30.06
N PHE A 36 0.52 1.63 30.23
CA PHE A 36 1.06 2.49 29.19
C PHE A 36 2.47 2.06 28.77
N LEU A 37 3.35 1.78 29.73
CA LEU A 37 4.72 1.35 29.45
C LEU A 37 4.73 -0.01 28.72
N ALA A 38 3.92 -0.97 29.18
CA ALA A 38 3.82 -2.26 28.54
C ALA A 38 3.35 -2.16 27.07
N GLU A 39 2.36 -1.31 26.79
CA GLU A 39 1.86 -1.07 25.43
C GLU A 39 2.91 -0.40 24.54
N ILE A 40 3.57 0.63 25.04
CA ILE A 40 4.63 1.35 24.31
C ILE A 40 5.81 0.41 24.02
N ASP A 41 6.28 -0.32 25.03
CA ASP A 41 7.39 -1.27 24.88
C ASP A 41 7.05 -2.40 23.89
N TRP A 42 5.79 -2.86 23.90
CA TRP A 42 5.33 -3.86 22.95
C TRP A 42 5.33 -3.31 21.52
N ARG A 43 4.81 -2.11 21.28
CA ARG A 43 4.82 -1.45 19.96
C ARG A 43 6.24 -1.25 19.43
N LEU A 44 7.15 -0.74 20.26
CA LEU A 44 8.55 -0.54 19.89
C LEU A 44 9.27 -1.85 19.53
N ARG A 45 8.99 -2.94 20.26
CA ARG A 45 9.55 -4.26 19.91
C ARG A 45 8.97 -4.81 18.61
N CYS A 46 7.69 -4.57 18.33
CA CYS A 46 7.06 -4.99 17.08
C CYS A 46 7.62 -4.26 15.86
N SER A 47 8.16 -3.06 16.03
CA SER A 47 8.73 -2.25 14.94
C SER A 47 10.05 -2.80 14.39
N ALA A 48 10.70 -3.74 15.08
CA ALA A 48 11.99 -4.30 14.66
C ALA A 48 11.92 -5.18 13.40
N ARG A 49 10.72 -5.63 13.01
CA ARG A 49 10.49 -6.46 11.82
C ARG A 49 9.15 -6.12 11.19
N VAL A 50 9.19 -5.71 9.93
CA VAL A 50 7.99 -5.40 9.15
C VAL A 50 7.77 -6.49 8.11
N LEU A 51 6.55 -7.04 8.10
CA LEU A 51 6.08 -8.02 7.13
C LEU A 51 4.93 -7.40 6.34
N VAL A 52 4.98 -7.47 5.03
CA VAL A 52 3.83 -7.16 4.16
C VAL A 52 3.10 -8.46 3.84
N THR A 53 1.78 -8.46 3.96
CA THR A 53 0.97 -9.62 3.56
C THR A 53 -0.14 -9.24 2.59
N VAL A 54 -0.30 -10.07 1.58
CA VAL A 54 -1.34 -10.03 0.56
C VAL A 54 -1.70 -11.46 0.17
N PRO A 55 -2.88 -11.72 -0.42
CA PRO A 55 -3.20 -13.05 -0.95
C PRO A 55 -2.19 -13.53 -2.00
N GLU A 56 -1.89 -14.83 -2.03
CA GLU A 56 -0.97 -15.44 -3.00
C GLU A 56 -1.30 -15.11 -4.45
N GLN A 57 -2.58 -15.01 -4.77
CA GLN A 57 -3.08 -14.67 -6.12
C GLN A 57 -2.73 -13.24 -6.58
N ASP A 58 -2.23 -12.37 -5.69
CA ASP A 58 -1.84 -10.99 -6.01
C ASP A 58 -0.54 -10.54 -5.30
N LEU A 59 0.49 -11.37 -5.39
CA LEU A 59 1.82 -11.04 -4.86
C LEU A 59 2.39 -9.76 -5.48
N GLY A 60 1.99 -9.42 -6.71
CA GLY A 60 2.38 -8.17 -7.35
C GLY A 60 1.98 -6.93 -6.54
N ALA A 61 0.79 -6.92 -5.94
CA ALA A 61 0.37 -5.85 -5.02
C ALA A 61 1.29 -5.78 -3.79
N GLY A 62 1.65 -6.93 -3.23
CA GLY A 62 2.61 -7.02 -2.13
C GLY A 62 3.99 -6.50 -2.50
N GLU A 63 4.49 -6.82 -3.70
CA GLU A 63 5.78 -6.31 -4.18
C GLU A 63 5.79 -4.77 -4.34
N LEU A 64 4.69 -4.17 -4.82
CA LEU A 64 4.56 -2.72 -4.89
C LEU A 64 4.60 -2.10 -3.49
N MET A 65 3.88 -2.68 -2.54
CA MET A 65 3.85 -2.24 -1.15
C MET A 65 5.24 -2.34 -0.50
N VAL A 66 5.92 -3.48 -0.66
CA VAL A 66 7.29 -3.68 -0.12
C VAL A 66 8.25 -2.63 -0.65
N ARG A 67 8.29 -2.42 -1.97
CA ARG A 67 9.19 -1.43 -2.60
C ARG A 67 8.98 -0.02 -2.07
N GLU A 68 7.72 0.40 -1.95
CA GLU A 68 7.40 1.74 -1.44
C GLU A 68 7.73 1.88 0.04
N LEU A 69 7.46 0.84 0.84
CA LEU A 69 7.80 0.83 2.26
C LEU A 69 9.32 0.84 2.49
N GLU A 70 10.09 0.02 1.78
CA GLU A 70 11.55 0.01 1.88
C GLU A 70 12.16 1.36 1.52
N GLN A 71 11.66 2.00 0.44
CA GLN A 71 12.12 3.33 0.03
C GLN A 71 11.77 4.43 1.04
N SER A 72 10.60 4.32 1.70
CA SER A 72 10.10 5.37 2.57
C SER A 72 10.52 5.21 4.02
N LEU A 73 10.77 3.98 4.48
CA LEU A 73 11.10 3.68 5.87
C LEU A 73 12.59 3.42 6.09
N ASP A 74 13.36 3.18 5.00
CA ASP A 74 14.78 2.80 5.03
C ASP A 74 15.06 1.56 5.92
N ILE A 75 14.13 0.62 5.94
CA ILE A 75 14.23 -0.66 6.66
C ILE A 75 13.86 -1.82 5.72
N PRO A 76 14.43 -3.02 5.92
CA PRO A 76 14.06 -4.17 5.13
C PRO A 76 12.63 -4.63 5.46
N VAL A 77 11.85 -4.91 4.42
CA VAL A 77 10.47 -5.39 4.51
C VAL A 77 10.33 -6.74 3.84
N GLN A 78 9.73 -7.69 4.51
CA GLN A 78 9.53 -9.04 3.99
C GLN A 78 8.11 -9.22 3.44
N LEU A 79 7.98 -9.68 2.19
CA LEU A 79 6.69 -10.11 1.65
C LEU A 79 6.38 -11.54 2.11
N VAL A 80 5.17 -11.75 2.60
CA VAL A 80 4.65 -13.05 3.04
C VAL A 80 3.23 -13.22 2.49
N PRO A 81 2.95 -14.28 1.73
CA PRO A 81 1.58 -14.60 1.34
C PRO A 81 0.68 -14.75 2.57
N LEU A 82 -0.57 -14.28 2.48
CA LEU A 82 -1.53 -14.35 3.57
C LEU A 82 -1.77 -15.80 4.02
N GLU A 83 -1.73 -16.73 3.07
CA GLU A 83 -1.89 -18.16 3.26
C GLU A 83 -0.74 -18.81 4.07
N GLU A 84 0.46 -18.21 4.04
CA GLU A 84 1.64 -18.65 4.79
C GLU A 84 1.86 -17.88 6.09
N LEU A 85 1.08 -16.82 6.33
CA LEU A 85 1.29 -15.88 7.42
C LEU A 85 1.30 -16.56 8.78
N GLU A 86 0.36 -17.48 9.04
CA GLU A 86 0.27 -18.22 10.31
C GLU A 86 1.55 -19.01 10.60
N GLN A 87 2.08 -19.72 9.60
CA GLN A 87 3.30 -20.51 9.72
C GLN A 87 4.53 -19.63 10.03
N ILE A 88 4.62 -18.47 9.39
CA ILE A 88 5.72 -17.53 9.61
C ILE A 88 5.62 -16.91 11.01
N LEU A 89 4.43 -16.49 11.43
CA LEU A 89 4.21 -15.86 12.73
C LEU A 89 4.42 -16.83 13.90
N SER A 90 4.09 -18.11 13.75
CA SER A 90 4.33 -19.12 14.79
C SER A 90 5.83 -19.27 15.16
N ARG A 91 6.73 -18.90 14.25
CA ARG A 91 8.19 -18.92 14.43
C ARG A 91 8.76 -17.55 14.82
N THR A 92 7.94 -16.50 14.83
CA THR A 92 8.36 -15.11 15.02
C THR A 92 7.81 -14.60 16.34
N ARG A 93 8.68 -14.13 17.24
CA ARG A 93 8.28 -13.69 18.59
C ARG A 93 7.75 -12.24 18.62
N SER A 94 8.05 -11.44 17.60
CA SER A 94 7.60 -10.05 17.50
C SER A 94 7.71 -9.57 16.06
N GLY A 95 6.86 -8.66 15.68
CA GLY A 95 6.84 -8.04 14.34
C GLY A 95 5.59 -7.20 14.12
N THR A 96 5.60 -6.45 13.05
CA THR A 96 4.43 -5.72 12.56
C THR A 96 4.07 -6.27 11.19
N VAL A 97 2.82 -6.65 11.03
CA VAL A 97 2.24 -7.03 9.73
C VAL A 97 1.57 -5.81 9.13
N VAL A 98 1.94 -5.45 7.92
CA VAL A 98 1.31 -4.40 7.12
C VAL A 98 0.52 -5.04 6.00
N THR A 99 -0.71 -4.62 5.83
CA THR A 99 -1.57 -5.11 4.75
C THR A 99 -2.54 -4.02 4.30
N SER A 100 -3.16 -4.18 3.13
CA SER A 100 -4.22 -3.27 2.73
C SER A 100 -5.42 -3.42 3.66
N ARG A 101 -6.20 -2.34 3.82
CA ARG A 101 -7.41 -2.35 4.65
C ARG A 101 -8.40 -3.46 4.28
N TYR A 102 -8.40 -3.90 3.02
CA TYR A 102 -9.27 -4.98 2.55
C TYR A 102 -8.98 -6.34 3.20
N PHE A 103 -7.74 -6.59 3.62
CA PHE A 103 -7.31 -7.86 4.22
C PHE A 103 -7.01 -7.74 5.72
N SER A 104 -7.22 -6.56 6.32
CA SER A 104 -6.86 -6.31 7.73
C SER A 104 -7.51 -7.30 8.70
N LEU A 105 -8.82 -7.54 8.57
CA LEU A 105 -9.54 -8.45 9.46
C LEU A 105 -9.03 -9.90 9.38
N LEU A 106 -8.66 -10.36 8.17
CA LEU A 106 -8.09 -11.70 7.99
C LEU A 106 -6.68 -11.78 8.59
N ALA A 107 -5.84 -10.77 8.31
CA ALA A 107 -4.50 -10.70 8.87
C ALA A 107 -4.53 -10.60 10.41
N GLU A 108 -5.44 -9.81 10.98
CA GLU A 108 -5.64 -9.70 12.43
C GLU A 108 -6.04 -11.03 13.06
N ALA A 109 -6.97 -11.77 12.45
CA ALA A 109 -7.38 -13.09 12.94
C ALA A 109 -6.22 -14.09 12.98
N ILE A 110 -5.30 -14.03 12.01
CA ILE A 110 -4.11 -14.87 11.95
C ILE A 110 -3.02 -14.39 12.93
N ALA A 111 -2.87 -13.08 13.09
CA ALA A 111 -1.81 -12.49 13.91
C ALA A 111 -2.12 -12.52 15.42
N ALA A 112 -3.39 -12.45 15.81
CA ALA A 112 -3.83 -12.36 17.20
C ALA A 112 -3.26 -13.47 18.13
N PRO A 113 -3.24 -14.77 17.74
CA PRO A 113 -2.68 -15.83 18.58
C PRO A 113 -1.18 -15.66 18.88
N ASN A 114 -0.46 -14.95 18.00
CA ASN A 114 0.98 -14.73 18.09
C ASN A 114 1.36 -13.38 18.73
N SER A 115 0.37 -12.62 19.20
CA SER A 115 0.57 -11.27 19.75
C SER A 115 1.34 -10.35 18.79
N VAL A 116 1.15 -10.51 17.48
CA VAL A 116 1.76 -9.70 16.44
C VAL A 116 0.78 -8.60 16.05
N ARG A 117 1.33 -7.41 15.83
CA ARG A 117 0.54 -6.22 15.47
C ARG A 117 0.22 -6.21 13.99
N VAL A 118 -1.00 -5.83 13.63
CA VAL A 118 -1.40 -5.57 12.24
C VAL A 118 -1.69 -4.10 12.06
N ILE A 119 -1.10 -3.49 11.04
CA ILE A 119 -1.34 -2.10 10.65
C ILE A 119 -1.91 -2.09 9.23
N PRO A 120 -3.18 -1.71 9.06
CA PRO A 120 -3.78 -1.56 7.76
C PRO A 120 -3.33 -0.26 7.10
N VAL A 121 -3.03 -0.32 5.80
CA VAL A 121 -2.76 0.85 4.96
C VAL A 121 -3.84 1.00 3.89
N ASP A 122 -4.13 2.25 3.55
CA ASP A 122 -5.00 2.57 2.43
C ASP A 122 -4.20 2.61 1.13
N ILE A 123 -4.80 2.11 0.07
CA ILE A 123 -4.24 2.17 -1.28
C ILE A 123 -4.40 3.61 -1.81
N TYR A 124 -3.46 4.06 -2.63
CA TYR A 124 -3.53 5.34 -3.33
C TYR A 124 -4.82 5.42 -4.17
N ASP A 125 -5.44 6.58 -4.25
CA ASP A 125 -6.76 6.76 -4.86
C ASP A 125 -6.73 6.91 -6.39
N TYR A 126 -5.54 7.04 -6.97
CA TYR A 126 -5.34 7.25 -8.42
C TYR A 126 -6.12 8.43 -9.02
N GLY A 127 -6.49 9.41 -8.20
CA GLY A 127 -7.35 10.52 -8.61
C GLY A 127 -6.80 11.34 -9.77
N LYS A 128 -5.47 11.55 -9.82
CA LYS A 128 -4.79 12.28 -10.91
C LYS A 128 -4.83 11.51 -12.23
N GLU A 129 -4.55 10.21 -12.16
CA GLU A 129 -4.54 9.30 -13.30
C GLU A 129 -5.96 9.15 -13.87
N LEU A 130 -6.95 8.96 -13.01
CA LEU A 130 -8.36 8.89 -13.38
C LEU A 130 -8.85 10.21 -14.00
N GLN A 131 -8.46 11.35 -13.44
CA GLN A 131 -8.79 12.65 -14.02
C GLN A 131 -8.16 12.82 -15.41
N TYR A 132 -6.91 12.41 -15.60
CA TYR A 132 -6.27 12.43 -16.91
C TYR A 132 -7.01 11.53 -17.91
N LEU A 133 -7.31 10.29 -17.53
CA LEU A 133 -8.01 9.32 -18.39
C LEU A 133 -9.44 9.77 -18.72
N SER A 134 -10.12 10.50 -17.82
CA SER A 134 -11.45 11.03 -18.04
C SER A 134 -11.52 12.09 -19.15
N GLN A 135 -10.39 12.72 -19.48
CA GLN A 135 -10.28 13.76 -20.51
C GLN A 135 -9.94 13.21 -21.91
N LEU A 136 -9.65 11.91 -22.02
CA LEU A 136 -9.35 11.29 -23.30
C LEU A 136 -10.59 11.28 -24.21
N LYS A 137 -10.34 11.38 -25.51
CA LYS A 137 -11.42 11.34 -26.52
C LYS A 137 -12.07 9.95 -26.56
N GLU A 138 -13.36 9.92 -26.87
CA GLU A 138 -14.07 8.69 -27.18
C GLU A 138 -13.35 7.89 -28.28
N GLY A 139 -13.31 6.57 -28.14
CA GLY A 139 -12.58 5.67 -29.02
C GLY A 139 -11.07 5.63 -28.76
N SER A 140 -10.56 6.35 -27.76
CA SER A 140 -9.15 6.26 -27.39
C SER A 140 -8.81 4.87 -26.82
N CYS A 141 -7.68 4.29 -27.28
CA CYS A 141 -7.15 3.08 -26.69
C CYS A 141 -6.24 3.44 -25.50
N VAL A 142 -6.47 2.83 -24.35
CA VAL A 142 -5.72 3.01 -23.10
C VAL A 142 -5.09 1.69 -22.69
N GLY A 143 -3.78 1.72 -22.50
CA GLY A 143 -3.03 0.60 -21.92
C GLY A 143 -2.91 0.73 -20.40
N LEU A 144 -3.14 -0.35 -19.67
CA LEU A 144 -2.90 -0.46 -18.24
C LEU A 144 -1.83 -1.54 -18.02
N VAL A 145 -0.73 -1.19 -17.36
CA VAL A 145 0.39 -2.12 -17.15
C VAL A 145 0.76 -2.15 -15.67
N SER A 146 0.66 -3.33 -15.06
CA SER A 146 0.97 -3.50 -13.63
C SER A 146 1.51 -4.90 -13.36
N ILE A 147 2.39 -5.01 -12.34
CA ILE A 147 2.77 -6.32 -11.81
C ILE A 147 1.63 -6.97 -11.01
N SER A 148 0.65 -6.19 -10.54
CA SER A 148 -0.51 -6.66 -9.78
C SER A 148 -1.70 -6.96 -10.71
N ALA A 149 -2.13 -8.20 -10.74
CA ALA A 149 -3.34 -8.59 -11.43
C ALA A 149 -4.61 -8.01 -10.79
N GLY A 150 -4.59 -7.79 -9.47
CA GLY A 150 -5.69 -7.18 -8.72
C GLY A 150 -5.89 -5.71 -9.11
N ILE A 151 -4.79 -4.94 -9.22
CA ILE A 151 -4.83 -3.54 -9.67
C ILE A 151 -5.39 -3.45 -11.09
N LEU A 152 -4.93 -4.32 -12.02
CA LEU A 152 -5.42 -4.30 -13.39
C LEU A 152 -6.93 -4.52 -13.44
N ARG A 153 -7.45 -5.52 -12.72
CA ARG A 153 -8.90 -5.78 -12.64
C ARG A 153 -9.68 -4.63 -12.02
N ALA A 154 -9.16 -4.04 -10.92
CA ALA A 154 -9.80 -2.91 -10.27
C ALA A 154 -9.84 -1.68 -11.18
N ALA A 155 -8.73 -1.37 -11.87
CA ALA A 155 -8.65 -0.26 -12.81
C ALA A 155 -9.60 -0.43 -14.00
N GLU A 156 -9.72 -1.65 -14.58
CA GLU A 156 -10.70 -1.96 -15.60
C GLU A 156 -12.13 -1.69 -15.13
N MET A 157 -12.50 -2.18 -13.94
CA MET A 157 -13.84 -1.96 -13.38
C MET A 157 -14.13 -0.47 -13.13
N ILE A 158 -13.18 0.27 -12.58
CA ILE A 158 -13.32 1.71 -12.31
C ILE A 158 -13.48 2.48 -13.62
N LEU A 159 -12.62 2.25 -14.60
CA LEU A 159 -12.69 2.96 -15.90
C LEU A 159 -13.95 2.60 -16.67
N HIS A 160 -14.37 1.35 -16.64
CA HIS A 160 -15.65 0.94 -17.24
C HIS A 160 -16.85 1.61 -16.54
N SER A 161 -16.81 1.75 -15.22
CA SER A 161 -17.86 2.47 -14.47
C SER A 161 -17.88 3.96 -14.77
N LEU A 162 -16.72 4.59 -15.03
CA LEU A 162 -16.62 6.03 -15.30
C LEU A 162 -16.92 6.42 -16.75
N ARG A 163 -16.48 5.60 -17.70
CA ARG A 163 -16.50 5.94 -19.13
C ARG A 163 -17.24 4.90 -20.00
N GLY A 164 -17.74 3.81 -19.39
CA GLY A 164 -18.43 2.76 -20.14
C GLY A 164 -17.54 2.19 -21.25
N ASP A 165 -18.13 2.04 -22.44
CA ASP A 165 -17.45 1.53 -23.64
C ASP A 165 -16.79 2.64 -24.49
N GLU A 166 -16.71 3.87 -23.98
CA GLU A 166 -16.09 4.99 -24.69
C GLU A 166 -14.56 4.87 -24.84
N LEU A 167 -13.92 4.05 -23.98
CA LEU A 167 -12.49 3.77 -24.03
C LEU A 167 -12.23 2.31 -24.36
N LEU A 168 -11.27 2.06 -25.23
CA LEU A 168 -10.76 0.71 -25.49
C LEU A 168 -9.66 0.39 -24.49
N LEU A 169 -9.93 -0.49 -23.54
CA LEU A 169 -8.96 -0.85 -22.50
C LEU A 169 -8.16 -2.09 -22.91
N MET A 170 -6.85 -2.03 -22.74
CA MET A 170 -5.94 -3.15 -22.89
C MET A 170 -5.10 -3.27 -21.62
N THR A 171 -5.02 -4.46 -21.03
CA THR A 171 -4.25 -4.71 -19.80
C THR A 171 -3.15 -5.73 -20.03
N ALA A 172 -2.00 -5.50 -19.39
CA ALA A 172 -0.89 -6.46 -19.42
C ALA A 172 -0.09 -6.43 -18.14
N GLN A 173 0.44 -7.60 -17.76
CA GLN A 173 1.56 -7.67 -16.83
C GLN A 173 2.88 -7.48 -17.58
N PRO A 174 3.95 -6.96 -16.92
CA PRO A 174 5.25 -6.71 -17.59
C PRO A 174 5.93 -7.99 -18.09
N THR A 175 5.52 -9.15 -17.64
CA THR A 175 5.97 -10.46 -18.12
C THR A 175 5.36 -10.88 -19.46
N ASP A 176 4.20 -10.32 -19.83
CA ASP A 176 3.52 -10.62 -21.10
C ASP A 176 3.98 -9.68 -22.21
N ARG A 177 5.15 -9.99 -22.78
CA ARG A 177 5.78 -9.18 -23.80
C ARG A 177 4.88 -8.96 -25.02
N TYR A 178 4.13 -9.97 -25.46
CA TYR A 178 3.25 -9.86 -26.61
C TYR A 178 2.16 -8.81 -26.41
N LYS A 179 1.49 -8.84 -25.26
CA LYS A 179 0.49 -7.82 -24.93
C LYS A 179 1.10 -6.43 -24.73
N LEU A 180 2.30 -6.34 -24.12
CA LEU A 180 2.98 -5.06 -23.98
C LEU A 180 3.30 -4.44 -25.36
N GLU A 181 3.77 -5.21 -26.32
CA GLU A 181 4.04 -4.73 -27.67
C GLU A 181 2.74 -4.31 -28.38
N ALA A 182 1.63 -5.07 -28.21
CA ALA A 182 0.33 -4.70 -28.74
C ALA A 182 -0.17 -3.37 -28.16
N ILE A 183 -0.05 -3.19 -26.83
CA ILE A 183 -0.38 -1.95 -26.12
C ILE A 183 0.49 -0.79 -26.64
N ALA A 184 1.81 -1.00 -26.76
CA ALA A 184 2.72 0.03 -27.22
C ALA A 184 2.38 0.56 -28.62
N ARG A 185 1.89 -0.30 -29.52
CA ARG A 185 1.53 0.06 -30.91
C ARG A 185 0.15 0.69 -31.01
N SER A 186 -0.78 0.36 -30.09
CA SER A 186 -2.20 0.70 -30.24
C SER A 186 -2.70 1.78 -29.30
N ALA A 187 -2.10 1.89 -28.09
CA ALA A 187 -2.57 2.81 -27.09
C ALA A 187 -2.19 4.25 -27.39
N SER A 188 -3.10 5.18 -27.10
CA SER A 188 -2.84 6.62 -27.07
C SER A 188 -2.25 7.08 -25.75
N ALA A 189 -2.59 6.38 -24.66
CA ALA A 189 -2.07 6.59 -23.32
C ALA A 189 -1.82 5.24 -22.64
N ILE A 190 -0.75 5.14 -21.87
CA ILE A 190 -0.43 3.94 -21.08
C ILE A 190 -0.16 4.37 -19.65
N VAL A 191 -0.93 3.83 -18.72
CA VAL A 191 -0.75 4.02 -17.28
C VAL A 191 -0.06 2.79 -16.70
N SER A 192 0.97 3.01 -15.89
CA SER A 192 1.76 1.91 -15.33
C SER A 192 2.16 2.21 -13.89
N ASP A 193 2.28 1.17 -13.07
CA ASP A 193 2.95 1.27 -11.79
C ASP A 193 4.46 1.50 -11.95
N GLN A 194 5.11 1.94 -10.87
CA GLN A 194 6.53 2.25 -10.86
C GLN A 194 7.41 1.02 -11.16
N ALA A 195 6.99 -0.17 -10.72
CA ALA A 195 7.76 -1.40 -10.94
C ALA A 195 7.75 -1.85 -12.40
N SER A 196 6.62 -1.69 -13.09
CA SER A 196 6.45 -2.05 -14.50
C SER A 196 7.02 -1.01 -15.47
N PHE A 197 7.15 0.25 -15.03
CA PHE A 197 7.47 1.39 -15.90
C PHE A 197 8.79 1.28 -16.67
N PRO A 198 9.89 0.78 -16.08
CA PRO A 198 11.16 0.58 -16.83
C PRO A 198 11.01 -0.42 -17.98
N THR A 199 10.32 -1.54 -17.75
CA THR A 199 10.03 -2.56 -18.76
C THR A 199 9.15 -1.99 -19.87
N LEU A 200 8.08 -1.27 -19.51
CA LEU A 200 7.21 -0.59 -20.45
C LEU A 200 8.00 0.38 -21.35
N LYS A 201 8.84 1.24 -20.77
CA LYS A 201 9.69 2.17 -21.53
C LYS A 201 10.58 1.46 -22.53
N SER A 202 11.17 0.33 -22.13
CA SER A 202 12.03 -0.48 -22.99
C SER A 202 11.26 -1.05 -24.16
N VAL A 203 10.04 -1.57 -23.94
CA VAL A 203 9.19 -2.13 -25.00
C VAL A 203 8.72 -1.04 -25.97
N VAL A 204 8.24 0.10 -25.46
CA VAL A 204 7.83 1.25 -26.30
C VAL A 204 8.99 1.72 -27.19
N LYS A 205 10.21 1.81 -26.64
CA LYS A 205 11.41 2.16 -27.39
C LYS A 205 11.73 1.11 -28.46
N ALA A 206 11.59 -0.16 -28.16
CA ALA A 206 11.85 -1.25 -29.12
C ALA A 206 10.85 -1.25 -30.29
N CYS A 207 9.60 -0.83 -30.05
CA CYS A 207 8.56 -0.73 -31.05
C CYS A 207 8.51 0.62 -31.78
N GLN A 208 9.46 1.53 -31.54
CA GLN A 208 9.38 2.92 -31.99
C GLN A 208 9.22 3.09 -33.51
N GLU A 209 9.80 2.20 -34.31
CA GLU A 209 9.68 2.23 -35.78
C GLU A 209 8.29 1.84 -36.27
N ASP A 210 7.56 1.04 -35.50
CA ASP A 210 6.20 0.57 -35.82
C ASP A 210 5.10 1.51 -35.28
N ILE A 211 5.46 2.51 -34.45
CA ILE A 211 4.52 3.39 -33.77
C ILE A 211 4.33 4.68 -34.58
N ILE A 212 3.12 4.89 -35.12
CA ILE A 212 2.75 6.10 -35.86
C ILE A 212 2.65 7.30 -34.93
N ARG A 213 2.10 7.11 -33.73
CA ARG A 213 1.97 8.15 -32.69
C ARG A 213 2.42 7.56 -31.36
N PRO A 214 3.50 8.10 -30.75
CA PRO A 214 3.96 7.61 -29.46
C PRO A 214 2.86 7.75 -28.40
N PRO A 215 2.61 6.70 -27.59
CA PRO A 215 1.68 6.79 -26.50
C PRO A 215 2.19 7.76 -25.43
N GLN A 216 1.27 8.44 -24.75
CA GLN A 216 1.62 9.17 -23.53
C GLN A 216 1.80 8.16 -22.38
N LEU A 217 2.97 8.18 -21.76
CA LEU A 217 3.29 7.29 -20.64
C LEU A 217 3.03 8.02 -19.33
N VAL A 218 2.20 7.42 -18.48
CA VAL A 218 1.87 7.90 -17.14
C VAL A 218 2.36 6.87 -16.14
N CYS A 219 3.22 7.28 -15.20
CA CYS A 219 3.69 6.44 -14.11
C CYS A 219 2.95 6.79 -12.84
N CYS A 220 2.31 5.80 -12.22
CA CYS A 220 1.78 5.91 -10.86
C CYS A 220 2.97 5.71 -9.89
N GLU A 221 3.38 6.78 -9.23
CA GLU A 221 4.57 6.76 -8.36
C GLU A 221 4.27 6.11 -7.02
N ASN A 222 3.03 6.21 -6.54
CA ASN A 222 2.60 5.72 -5.25
C ASN A 222 1.62 4.55 -5.41
N TYR A 223 1.76 3.56 -4.52
CA TYR A 223 0.79 2.49 -4.34
C TYR A 223 0.03 2.65 -3.02
N ILE A 224 0.72 3.15 -1.98
CA ILE A 224 0.15 3.41 -0.66
C ILE A 224 -0.30 4.88 -0.58
N ASN A 225 -1.41 5.13 0.08
CA ASN A 225 -1.85 6.49 0.38
C ASN A 225 -0.81 7.19 1.28
N THR A 226 -0.42 8.41 0.93
CA THR A 226 0.64 9.15 1.64
C THR A 226 0.32 9.35 3.12
N ALA A 227 -0.94 9.62 3.48
CA ALA A 227 -1.34 9.78 4.87
C ALA A 227 -1.21 8.46 5.66
N SER A 228 -1.55 7.32 5.02
CA SER A 228 -1.34 5.99 5.62
C SER A 228 0.14 5.68 5.82
N LEU A 229 0.99 6.09 4.89
CA LEU A 229 2.44 5.90 4.98
C LEU A 229 3.04 6.72 6.13
N GLU A 230 2.66 7.99 6.25
CA GLU A 230 3.11 8.85 7.36
C GLU A 230 2.59 8.33 8.71
N HIS A 231 1.33 7.86 8.76
CA HIS A 231 0.81 7.22 9.98
C HIS A 231 1.61 5.97 10.34
N LEU A 232 1.94 5.13 9.36
CA LEU A 232 2.75 3.92 9.57
C LEU A 232 4.14 4.25 10.14
N LYS A 233 4.81 5.31 9.65
CA LYS A 233 6.09 5.79 10.23
C LYS A 233 5.95 6.10 11.70
N LEU A 234 4.94 6.87 12.07
CA LEU A 234 4.67 7.20 13.49
C LEU A 234 4.42 5.95 14.33
N GLU A 235 3.65 5.00 13.79
CA GLU A 235 3.31 3.74 14.45
C GLU A 235 4.53 2.82 14.64
N LEU A 236 5.53 2.91 13.76
CA LEU A 236 6.79 2.18 13.86
C LEU A 236 7.85 2.92 14.68
N GLY A 237 7.59 4.15 15.12
CA GLY A 237 8.54 4.98 15.84
C GLY A 237 9.72 5.45 14.96
N LEU A 238 9.49 5.59 13.66
CA LEU A 238 10.44 6.12 12.69
C LEU A 238 10.16 7.61 12.51
N GLU A 239 11.12 8.47 12.82
CA GLU A 239 11.05 9.94 12.68
C GLU A 239 11.65 10.41 11.35
#